data_e79acc22e55eeba4fc18de25b7ffc230
#
_entry.id   e79acc22e55eeba4fc18de25b7ffc230
#
_cell.length_a   1.000
_cell.length_b   1.000
_cell.length_c   1.000
_cell.angle_alpha   90.00
_cell.angle_beta   90.00
_cell.angle_gamma   90.00
#
_symmetry.space_group_name_H-M   'P 1'
#
loop_
_entity.id
_entity.type
_entity.pdbx_description
1 polymer ?
#
loop_
_entity_poly.entity_id
_entity_poly.type
_entity_poly.pdbx_seq_one_letter_code
_entity_poly.pdbx_strand_id
1 'polypeptide(L)'
;GARPIANLNSLHFGSTNDRRVIDGVVKGIADYGNCVGVPTVSSKCHFFDCYTENPLVNAMTVGYTNKEIFTSVPNKKGIVVYVGAKTGRDGIGGAIMASEEFTEGEDKRPTVQVGDPFQEKLLLEASLELFETGTVIAAQDMGAAGILSSASEVALKGNYGIEIDLAEVPLREEGMEPWEILLSESQERMLFVLNFDTLIEKDVAKIFEKWDLDCFILGTLTDTNNFVVKVKEETVCDIPLKALDAPVLERKIFPRKGTIDLSPFPPVPVTSDFDMDWVWEQYDSQVMGNTIHGPAKDPAIVRIPNSNKGIAITTVSNAPLCNHNPRIGVASIIETCYNKLKDAGAEPLGITNCLNFGNPENENVMYEFAKTVMVMADTCKKLKFPVVSGNVSFYNETSGKGIMPTPVIGGVGLVI
;
A
#
# COMPACT_ATOMS: atom_id res chain seq x y z
N GLY A 1 6.39 -7.31 -11.80
CA GLY A 1 6.60 -7.28 -13.25
C GLY A 1 5.67 -6.33 -14.01
N ALA A 2 4.70 -5.69 -13.35
CA ALA A 2 3.87 -4.65 -13.97
C ALA A 2 4.53 -3.28 -13.83
N ARG A 3 4.56 -2.51 -14.93
CA ARG A 3 5.02 -1.11 -14.90
C ARG A 3 3.91 -0.22 -14.37
N PRO A 4 4.14 0.60 -13.33
CA PRO A 4 3.19 1.62 -12.90
C PRO A 4 2.91 2.61 -14.04
N ILE A 5 1.64 2.93 -14.25
CA ILE A 5 1.18 3.83 -15.32
C ILE A 5 0.27 4.95 -14.84
N ALA A 6 -0.21 4.90 -13.62
CA ALA A 6 -1.04 5.95 -13.03
C ALA A 6 -1.08 5.87 -11.50
N ASN A 7 -1.05 7.04 -10.86
CA ASN A 7 -1.32 7.24 -9.45
C ASN A 7 -2.60 8.05 -9.24
N LEU A 8 -3.33 7.71 -8.17
CA LEU A 8 -4.53 8.44 -7.71
C LEU A 8 -4.50 8.58 -6.20
N ASN A 9 -5.09 9.65 -5.68
CA ASN A 9 -5.15 9.90 -4.25
C ASN A 9 -6.57 10.24 -3.79
N SER A 10 -6.88 9.84 -2.54
CA SER A 10 -8.05 10.30 -1.79
C SER A 10 -7.58 10.79 -0.42
N LEU A 11 -7.65 12.09 -0.22
CA LEU A 11 -7.07 12.80 0.91
C LEU A 11 -8.20 13.28 1.83
N HIS A 12 -8.01 13.14 3.15
CA HIS A 12 -9.01 13.55 4.12
C HIS A 12 -8.35 14.43 5.19
N PHE A 13 -8.86 15.62 5.38
CA PHE A 13 -8.35 16.65 6.27
C PHE A 13 -9.44 17.19 7.18
N GLY A 14 -9.06 17.79 8.32
CA GLY A 14 -10.00 18.41 9.26
C GLY A 14 -10.61 19.69 8.70
N SER A 15 -9.78 20.55 8.15
CA SER A 15 -10.20 21.88 7.68
C SER A 15 -9.42 22.32 6.45
N THR A 16 -10.05 23.13 5.59
CA THR A 16 -9.39 23.80 4.46
C THR A 16 -8.33 24.81 4.89
N ASN A 17 -8.38 25.24 6.16
CA ASN A 17 -7.45 26.22 6.75
C ASN A 17 -6.16 25.60 7.26
N ASP A 18 -6.08 24.28 7.38
CA ASP A 18 -4.86 23.61 7.83
C ASP A 18 -3.85 23.46 6.68
N ARG A 19 -3.42 24.61 6.16
CA ARG A 19 -2.52 24.69 5.02
C ARG A 19 -1.19 23.95 5.24
N ARG A 20 -0.67 23.96 6.47
CA ARG A 20 0.60 23.30 6.77
C ARG A 20 0.54 21.79 6.50
N VAL A 21 -0.52 21.13 6.95
CA VAL A 21 -0.70 19.69 6.73
C VAL A 21 -1.01 19.40 5.27
N ILE A 22 -1.94 20.16 4.68
CA ILE A 22 -2.35 19.99 3.28
C ILE A 22 -1.16 20.18 2.34
N ASP A 23 -0.41 21.28 2.49
CA ASP A 23 0.74 21.60 1.65
C ASP A 23 1.84 20.54 1.80
N GLY A 24 2.08 20.05 3.03
CA GLY A 24 3.03 18.97 3.30
C GLY A 24 2.67 17.66 2.62
N VAL A 25 1.40 17.25 2.73
CA VAL A 25 0.88 16.02 2.09
C VAL A 25 0.94 16.13 0.56
N VAL A 26 0.44 17.24 0.00
CA VAL A 26 0.43 17.45 -1.45
C VAL A 26 1.87 17.49 -1.99
N LYS A 27 2.79 18.17 -1.28
CA LYS A 27 4.21 18.18 -1.65
C LYS A 27 4.82 16.78 -1.63
N GLY A 28 4.59 15.98 -0.58
CA GLY A 28 5.12 14.61 -0.50
C GLY A 28 4.64 13.73 -1.65
N ILE A 29 3.34 13.82 -2.00
CA ILE A 29 2.78 13.09 -3.15
C ILE A 29 3.41 13.56 -4.46
N ALA A 30 3.59 14.88 -4.63
CA ALA A 30 4.21 15.47 -5.81
C ALA A 30 5.68 15.02 -5.95
N ASP A 31 6.45 15.11 -4.87
CA ASP A 31 7.87 14.72 -4.86
C ASP A 31 8.04 13.26 -5.29
N TYR A 32 7.20 12.34 -4.77
CA TYR A 32 7.25 10.93 -5.18
C TYR A 32 6.78 10.74 -6.63
N GLY A 33 5.56 11.10 -6.97
CA GLY A 33 4.98 10.87 -8.28
C GLY A 33 5.81 11.47 -9.41
N ASN A 34 6.25 12.72 -9.24
CA ASN A 34 7.02 13.45 -10.23
C ASN A 34 8.44 12.87 -10.39
N CYS A 35 9.11 12.52 -9.31
CA CYS A 35 10.46 11.96 -9.34
C CYS A 35 10.47 10.51 -9.88
N VAL A 36 9.55 9.67 -9.42
CA VAL A 36 9.39 8.29 -9.91
C VAL A 36 8.94 8.28 -11.38
N GLY A 37 8.32 9.37 -11.86
CA GLY A 37 7.88 9.52 -13.23
C GLY A 37 6.64 8.68 -13.56
N VAL A 38 5.72 8.59 -12.60
CA VAL A 38 4.40 7.97 -12.77
C VAL A 38 3.33 9.06 -12.66
N PRO A 39 2.47 9.25 -13.68
CA PRO A 39 1.52 10.37 -13.69
C PRO A 39 0.51 10.24 -12.53
N THR A 40 0.32 11.31 -11.77
CA THR A 40 -0.77 11.42 -10.80
C THR A 40 -1.99 12.00 -11.50
N VAL A 41 -2.93 11.11 -11.86
CA VAL A 41 -4.03 11.43 -12.78
C VAL A 41 -5.33 11.81 -12.07
N SER A 42 -5.41 11.66 -10.76
CA SER A 42 -6.55 12.10 -9.95
C SER A 42 -6.13 12.32 -8.50
N SER A 43 -6.69 13.34 -7.88
CA SER A 43 -6.62 13.57 -6.43
C SER A 43 -7.94 14.19 -5.97
N LYS A 44 -8.45 13.72 -4.84
CA LYS A 44 -9.68 14.22 -4.23
C LYS A 44 -9.43 14.59 -2.78
N CYS A 45 -9.90 15.74 -2.35
CA CYS A 45 -9.81 16.19 -0.96
C CYS A 45 -11.19 16.20 -0.31
N HIS A 46 -11.24 15.69 0.92
CA HIS A 46 -12.44 15.66 1.76
C HIS A 46 -12.13 16.36 3.08
N PHE A 47 -13.06 17.17 3.59
CA PHE A 47 -12.84 18.00 4.77
C PHE A 47 -13.92 17.74 5.80
N PHE A 48 -13.56 17.15 6.94
CA PHE A 48 -14.44 16.90 8.08
C PHE A 48 -13.63 16.96 9.37
N ASP A 49 -14.15 17.59 10.40
CA ASP A 49 -13.47 17.86 11.68
C ASP A 49 -12.84 16.60 12.33
N CYS A 50 -13.40 15.41 12.09
CA CYS A 50 -12.86 14.16 12.64
C CYS A 50 -11.46 13.80 12.11
N TYR A 51 -10.99 14.42 11.04
CA TYR A 51 -9.64 14.20 10.49
C TYR A 51 -8.61 15.23 10.94
N THR A 52 -8.97 16.16 11.84
CA THR A 52 -8.06 17.23 12.30
C THR A 52 -6.78 16.66 12.91
N GLU A 53 -6.92 15.68 13.81
CA GLU A 53 -5.79 15.02 14.47
C GLU A 53 -5.32 13.74 13.74
N ASN A 54 -6.11 13.26 12.79
CA ASN A 54 -5.86 12.03 12.06
C ASN A 54 -6.16 12.23 10.56
N PRO A 55 -5.36 13.03 9.84
CA PRO A 55 -5.50 13.17 8.40
C PRO A 55 -5.22 11.85 7.69
N LEU A 56 -5.96 11.55 6.62
CA LEU A 56 -5.77 10.32 5.87
C LEU A 56 -5.22 10.61 4.48
N VAL A 57 -4.21 9.85 4.10
CA VAL A 57 -3.62 9.84 2.76
C VAL A 57 -3.80 8.45 2.17
N ASN A 58 -4.75 8.30 1.26
CA ASN A 58 -4.96 7.06 0.54
C ASN A 58 -4.41 7.20 -0.87
N ALA A 59 -3.47 6.34 -1.23
CA ALA A 59 -2.87 6.30 -2.55
C ALA A 59 -3.22 4.97 -3.26
N MET A 60 -3.46 5.07 -4.55
CA MET A 60 -3.68 3.93 -5.43
C MET A 60 -2.73 4.05 -6.61
N THR A 61 -2.02 2.97 -6.91
CA THR A 61 -1.19 2.85 -8.12
C THR A 61 -1.74 1.75 -9.01
N VAL A 62 -1.83 2.04 -10.30
CA VAL A 62 -2.22 1.07 -11.33
C VAL A 62 -1.02 0.77 -12.20
N GLY A 63 -0.71 -0.51 -12.35
CA GLY A 63 0.33 -1.01 -13.22
C GLY A 63 -0.22 -1.80 -14.41
N TYR A 64 0.59 -1.91 -15.46
CA TYR A 64 0.28 -2.70 -16.65
C TYR A 64 1.43 -3.64 -16.99
N THR A 65 1.08 -4.85 -17.37
CA THR A 65 2.01 -5.82 -17.97
C THR A 65 1.29 -6.62 -19.04
N ASN A 66 2.03 -7.09 -20.02
CA ASN A 66 1.57 -8.07 -21.01
C ASN A 66 2.17 -9.48 -20.77
N LYS A 67 2.83 -9.66 -19.63
CA LYS A 67 3.47 -10.90 -19.18
C LYS A 67 2.81 -11.43 -17.92
N GLU A 68 3.29 -12.55 -17.43
CA GLU A 68 2.89 -13.08 -16.13
C GLU A 68 3.23 -12.11 -15.01
N ILE A 69 2.34 -12.06 -14.02
CA ILE A 69 2.54 -11.27 -12.80
C ILE A 69 3.29 -12.15 -11.78
N PHE A 70 4.37 -11.63 -11.23
CA PHE A 70 5.07 -12.27 -10.13
C PHE A 70 4.37 -11.94 -8.80
N THR A 71 4.40 -12.89 -7.88
CA THR A 71 3.83 -12.76 -6.54
C THR A 71 4.90 -13.01 -5.48
N SER A 72 4.52 -12.87 -4.23
CA SER A 72 5.38 -13.24 -3.09
C SER A 72 5.33 -14.74 -2.74
N VAL A 73 4.71 -15.57 -3.58
CA VAL A 73 4.59 -17.02 -3.36
C VAL A 73 5.62 -17.77 -4.20
N PRO A 74 6.74 -18.20 -3.62
CA PRO A 74 7.72 -18.99 -4.36
C PRO A 74 7.17 -20.40 -4.66
N ASN A 75 7.30 -20.82 -5.90
CA ASN A 75 6.90 -22.16 -6.35
C ASN A 75 8.04 -23.20 -6.30
N LYS A 76 9.24 -22.76 -5.98
CA LYS A 76 10.44 -23.57 -5.76
C LYS A 76 11.44 -22.84 -4.88
N LYS A 77 12.43 -23.56 -4.36
CA LYS A 77 13.54 -22.97 -3.60
C LYS A 77 14.40 -22.08 -4.50
N GLY A 78 15.00 -21.07 -3.92
CA GLY A 78 15.89 -20.14 -4.59
C GLY A 78 16.77 -19.39 -3.62
N ILE A 79 17.65 -18.56 -4.18
CA ILE A 79 18.48 -17.62 -3.43
C ILE A 79 17.61 -16.41 -3.06
N VAL A 80 17.71 -15.99 -1.81
CA VAL A 80 17.05 -14.79 -1.29
C VAL A 80 18.04 -13.63 -1.43
N VAL A 81 17.62 -12.59 -2.16
CA VAL A 81 18.43 -11.43 -2.49
C VAL A 81 17.79 -10.18 -1.95
N TYR A 82 18.55 -9.36 -1.26
CA TYR A 82 18.21 -8.01 -0.85
C TYR A 82 18.67 -7.01 -1.91
N VAL A 83 17.83 -6.07 -2.26
CA VAL A 83 18.16 -4.98 -3.18
C VAL A 83 17.59 -3.64 -2.73
N GLY A 84 18.26 -2.55 -3.09
CA GLY A 84 17.79 -1.18 -2.84
C GLY A 84 18.60 -0.43 -1.80
N ALA A 85 17.96 0.46 -1.05
CA ALA A 85 18.59 1.37 -0.12
C ALA A 85 19.25 0.64 1.07
N LYS A 86 20.23 1.30 1.69
CA LYS A 86 20.87 0.80 2.91
C LYS A 86 19.91 0.85 4.10
N THR A 87 20.01 -0.17 4.96
CA THR A 87 19.22 -0.28 6.18
C THR A 87 19.73 0.68 7.27
N GLY A 88 18.85 1.47 7.84
CA GLY A 88 19.08 2.35 8.99
C GLY A 88 18.09 2.07 10.12
N ARG A 89 18.14 2.87 11.20
CA ARG A 89 17.19 2.77 12.33
C ARG A 89 15.88 3.52 12.04
N ASP A 90 15.22 3.19 10.92
CA ASP A 90 13.98 3.81 10.50
C ASP A 90 12.79 2.94 10.88
N GLY A 91 11.72 3.55 11.39
CA GLY A 91 10.44 2.88 11.62
C GLY A 91 10.46 1.72 12.60
N ILE A 92 11.53 1.51 13.35
CA ILE A 92 11.61 0.43 14.33
C ILE A 92 10.55 0.64 15.39
N GLY A 93 9.60 -0.31 15.47
CA GLY A 93 8.40 -0.18 16.29
C GLY A 93 7.21 0.53 15.62
N GLY A 94 7.34 0.95 14.36
CA GLY A 94 6.26 1.58 13.60
C GLY A 94 5.02 0.70 13.47
N ALA A 95 5.20 -0.59 13.24
CA ALA A 95 4.11 -1.56 13.20
C ALA A 95 3.39 -1.69 14.56
N ILE A 96 4.08 -1.57 15.69
CA ILE A 96 3.50 -1.57 17.04
C ILE A 96 2.68 -0.30 17.22
N MET A 97 3.23 0.87 16.85
CA MET A 97 2.53 2.15 16.94
C MET A 97 1.27 2.22 16.07
N ALA A 98 1.26 1.57 14.92
CA ALA A 98 0.07 1.49 14.06
C ALA A 98 -1.06 0.67 14.72
N SER A 99 -0.79 0.03 15.85
CA SER A 99 -1.74 -0.76 16.65
C SER A 99 -2.04 -0.15 18.02
N GLU A 100 -1.67 1.11 18.25
CA GLU A 100 -1.88 1.85 19.50
C GLU A 100 -2.51 3.21 19.23
N GLU A 101 -3.26 3.72 20.22
CA GLU A 101 -3.80 5.09 20.17
C GLU A 101 -2.67 6.12 20.33
N PHE A 102 -2.78 7.23 19.61
CA PHE A 102 -1.85 8.35 19.77
C PHE A 102 -2.16 9.13 21.06
N THR A 103 -1.13 9.33 21.88
CA THR A 103 -1.17 10.21 23.05
C THR A 103 -0.35 11.48 22.81
N GLU A 104 -0.84 12.63 23.28
CA GLU A 104 -0.10 13.89 23.16
C GLU A 104 1.20 13.84 23.97
N GLY A 105 2.32 14.28 23.36
CA GLY A 105 3.59 14.55 24.05
C GLY A 105 4.67 13.46 23.96
N GLU A 106 4.42 12.34 23.30
CA GLU A 106 5.47 11.34 23.06
C GLU A 106 6.35 11.72 21.86
N ASP A 107 7.67 11.66 22.05
CA ASP A 107 8.63 11.84 20.95
C ASP A 107 8.73 10.54 20.13
N LYS A 108 8.03 10.50 19.01
CA LYS A 108 7.93 9.31 18.14
C LYS A 108 8.84 9.38 16.90
N ARG A 109 9.86 10.25 16.91
CA ARG A 109 10.81 10.40 15.79
C ARG A 109 11.48 9.10 15.35
N PRO A 110 11.82 8.13 16.23
CA PRO A 110 12.41 6.86 15.79
C PRO A 110 11.51 6.02 14.88
N THR A 111 10.21 6.30 14.86
CA THR A 111 9.22 5.57 14.06
C THR A 111 8.91 6.24 12.72
N VAL A 112 9.53 7.40 12.43
CA VAL A 112 9.37 8.09 11.14
C VAL A 112 10.14 7.32 10.08
N GLN A 113 9.45 7.03 8.98
CA GLN A 113 10.05 6.48 7.77
C GLN A 113 10.39 7.65 6.83
N VAL A 114 11.65 7.74 6.41
CA VAL A 114 12.10 8.76 5.46
C VAL A 114 12.11 8.15 4.08
N GLY A 115 11.32 8.69 3.17
CA GLY A 115 11.27 8.24 1.79
C GLY A 115 12.32 8.94 0.90
N ASP A 116 12.85 8.21 -0.09
CA ASP A 116 13.72 8.73 -1.14
C ASP A 116 13.14 8.38 -2.53
N PRO A 117 12.37 9.30 -3.13
CA PRO A 117 11.73 9.03 -4.41
C PRO A 117 12.71 8.81 -5.57
N PHE A 118 13.95 9.27 -5.45
CA PHE A 118 14.97 9.00 -6.45
C PHE A 118 15.46 7.55 -6.36
N GLN A 119 15.73 7.06 -5.16
CA GLN A 119 16.05 5.65 -4.92
C GLN A 119 14.90 4.74 -5.35
N GLU A 120 13.65 5.13 -5.06
CA GLU A 120 12.46 4.39 -5.52
C GLU A 120 12.41 4.29 -7.05
N LYS A 121 12.72 5.39 -7.77
CA LYS A 121 12.81 5.38 -9.24
C LYS A 121 13.84 4.37 -9.73
N LEU A 122 15.04 4.38 -9.16
CA LEU A 122 16.11 3.45 -9.54
C LEU A 122 15.71 2.00 -9.27
N LEU A 123 15.17 1.75 -8.08
CA LEU A 123 14.70 0.41 -7.66
C LEU A 123 13.58 -0.12 -8.57
N LEU A 124 12.63 0.74 -8.94
CA LEU A 124 11.55 0.40 -9.86
C LEU A 124 12.10 -0.05 -11.22
N GLU A 125 12.99 0.72 -11.82
CA GLU A 125 13.55 0.40 -13.14
C GLU A 125 14.45 -0.85 -13.09
N ALA A 126 15.30 -0.98 -12.08
CA ALA A 126 16.12 -2.16 -11.87
C ALA A 126 15.27 -3.42 -11.67
N SER A 127 14.20 -3.33 -10.87
CA SER A 127 13.27 -4.43 -10.64
C SER A 127 12.56 -4.85 -11.92
N LEU A 128 12.10 -3.91 -12.73
CA LEU A 128 11.46 -4.21 -14.02
C LEU A 128 12.45 -4.90 -14.98
N GLU A 129 13.71 -4.45 -15.02
CA GLU A 129 14.76 -5.09 -15.81
C GLU A 129 15.05 -6.51 -15.31
N LEU A 130 15.08 -6.71 -13.98
CA LEU A 130 15.28 -8.03 -13.38
C LEU A 130 14.14 -9.00 -13.75
N PHE A 131 12.88 -8.56 -13.73
CA PHE A 131 11.75 -9.38 -14.15
C PHE A 131 11.84 -9.85 -15.59
N GLU A 132 12.46 -9.07 -16.47
CA GLU A 132 12.68 -9.44 -17.88
C GLU A 132 13.66 -10.60 -18.06
N THR A 133 14.52 -10.88 -17.08
CA THR A 133 15.53 -11.95 -17.15
C THR A 133 14.94 -13.35 -17.04
N GLY A 134 13.74 -13.49 -16.46
CA GLY A 134 13.12 -14.77 -16.13
C GLY A 134 13.77 -15.51 -14.95
N THR A 135 14.64 -14.83 -14.19
CA THR A 135 15.34 -15.40 -13.02
C THR A 135 14.48 -15.34 -11.76
N VAL A 136 13.52 -14.41 -11.70
CA VAL A 136 12.67 -14.19 -10.52
C VAL A 136 11.71 -15.34 -10.30
N ILE A 137 11.66 -15.87 -9.07
CA ILE A 137 10.70 -16.85 -8.59
C ILE A 137 9.58 -16.14 -7.80
N ALA A 138 9.96 -15.23 -6.89
CA ALA A 138 9.05 -14.46 -6.07
C ALA A 138 9.66 -13.09 -5.75
N ALA A 139 8.82 -12.12 -5.41
CA ALA A 139 9.23 -10.78 -4.99
C ALA A 139 8.33 -10.29 -3.85
N GLN A 140 8.93 -9.59 -2.89
CA GLN A 140 8.24 -9.01 -1.74
C GLN A 140 8.88 -7.65 -1.43
N ASP A 141 8.06 -6.65 -1.15
CA ASP A 141 8.53 -5.39 -0.58
C ASP A 141 8.93 -5.54 0.90
N MET A 142 9.78 -4.64 1.36
CA MET A 142 10.17 -4.57 2.77
C MET A 142 9.44 -3.39 3.42
N GLY A 143 8.20 -3.63 3.83
CA GLY A 143 7.37 -2.66 4.56
C GLY A 143 7.48 -2.79 6.06
N ALA A 144 6.35 -2.93 6.75
CA ALA A 144 6.26 -3.09 8.20
C ALA A 144 7.08 -4.29 8.68
N ALA A 145 7.87 -4.09 9.75
CA ALA A 145 8.83 -5.04 10.30
C ALA A 145 9.90 -5.54 9.29
N GLY A 146 10.12 -4.82 8.22
CA GLY A 146 11.26 -4.91 7.32
C GLY A 146 11.62 -6.31 6.80
N ILE A 147 12.86 -6.73 7.04
CA ILE A 147 13.39 -8.03 6.61
C ILE A 147 12.66 -9.18 7.32
N LEU A 148 12.30 -9.01 8.60
CA LEU A 148 11.60 -10.05 9.35
C LEU A 148 10.29 -10.46 8.66
N SER A 149 9.43 -9.48 8.36
CA SER A 149 8.14 -9.78 7.75
C SER A 149 8.29 -10.24 6.30
N SER A 150 9.09 -9.56 5.48
CA SER A 150 9.25 -9.91 4.07
C SER A 150 9.83 -11.31 3.88
N ALA A 151 10.86 -11.68 4.64
CA ALA A 151 11.48 -13.00 4.58
C ALA A 151 10.56 -14.11 5.12
N SER A 152 9.91 -13.89 6.29
CA SER A 152 9.01 -14.88 6.87
C SER A 152 7.76 -15.09 6.02
N GLU A 153 7.15 -14.03 5.48
CA GLU A 153 5.98 -14.13 4.61
C GLU A 153 6.25 -14.90 3.33
N VAL A 154 7.35 -14.62 2.64
CA VAL A 154 7.74 -15.36 1.42
C VAL A 154 7.92 -16.83 1.74
N ALA A 155 8.61 -17.16 2.83
CA ALA A 155 8.85 -18.55 3.24
C ALA A 155 7.53 -19.25 3.62
N LEU A 156 6.67 -18.62 4.44
CA LEU A 156 5.37 -19.17 4.85
C LEU A 156 4.44 -19.42 3.65
N LYS A 157 4.31 -18.43 2.76
CA LYS A 157 3.46 -18.52 1.56
C LYS A 157 3.92 -19.62 0.60
N GLY A 158 5.23 -19.84 0.52
CA GLY A 158 5.86 -20.92 -0.28
C GLY A 158 5.89 -22.28 0.40
N ASN A 159 5.58 -22.35 1.69
CA ASN A 159 5.73 -23.54 2.53
C ASN A 159 7.18 -24.06 2.57
N TYR A 160 8.14 -23.16 2.69
CA TYR A 160 9.57 -23.40 2.85
C TYR A 160 10.06 -22.88 4.20
N GLY A 161 11.23 -23.34 4.66
CA GLY A 161 12.03 -22.64 5.64
C GLY A 161 12.88 -21.57 4.95
N ILE A 162 13.52 -20.73 5.75
CA ILE A 162 14.45 -19.72 5.25
C ILE A 162 15.65 -19.58 6.19
N GLU A 163 16.83 -19.43 5.61
CA GLU A 163 18.05 -19.09 6.31
C GLU A 163 18.61 -17.80 5.72
N ILE A 164 18.84 -16.79 6.56
CA ILE A 164 19.37 -15.48 6.17
C ILE A 164 20.60 -15.12 7.01
N ASP A 165 21.56 -14.39 6.42
CA ASP A 165 22.71 -13.83 7.11
C ASP A 165 22.67 -12.31 7.08
N LEU A 166 22.56 -11.71 8.26
CA LEU A 166 22.49 -10.24 8.41
C LEU A 166 23.84 -9.54 8.24
N ALA A 167 24.96 -10.29 8.25
CA ALA A 167 26.28 -9.70 8.06
C ALA A 167 26.45 -9.06 6.68
N GLU A 168 25.69 -9.52 5.69
CA GLU A 168 25.72 -9.02 4.31
C GLU A 168 24.74 -7.85 4.06
N VAL A 169 23.88 -7.51 5.04
CA VAL A 169 22.92 -6.41 4.88
C VAL A 169 23.67 -5.07 4.88
N PRO A 170 23.49 -4.24 3.85
CA PRO A 170 24.15 -2.94 3.79
C PRO A 170 23.54 -2.00 4.83
N LEU A 171 24.36 -1.47 5.72
CA LEU A 171 23.93 -0.60 6.80
C LEU A 171 24.29 0.86 6.50
N ARG A 172 23.34 1.76 6.83
CA ARG A 172 23.55 3.20 6.78
C ARG A 172 24.20 3.71 8.07
N GLU A 173 24.04 2.97 9.18
CA GLU A 173 24.50 3.34 10.50
C GLU A 173 25.38 2.23 11.09
N GLU A 174 26.45 2.62 11.78
CA GLU A 174 27.29 1.69 12.49
C GLU A 174 26.64 1.18 13.79
N GLY A 175 27.02 -0.02 14.22
CA GLY A 175 26.64 -0.59 15.52
C GLY A 175 25.14 -0.91 15.63
N MET A 176 24.47 -1.25 14.53
CA MET A 176 23.13 -1.79 14.58
C MET A 176 23.15 -3.23 15.10
N GLU A 177 22.25 -3.50 16.04
CA GLU A 177 22.05 -4.85 16.57
C GLU A 177 21.24 -5.71 15.58
N PRO A 178 21.36 -7.06 15.59
CA PRO A 178 20.65 -7.93 14.65
C PRO A 178 19.13 -7.72 14.61
N TRP A 179 18.50 -7.45 15.76
CA TRP A 179 17.07 -7.21 15.83
C TRP A 179 16.68 -5.84 15.22
N GLU A 180 17.55 -4.82 15.31
CA GLU A 180 17.33 -3.53 14.66
C GLU A 180 17.37 -3.67 13.14
N ILE A 181 18.31 -4.47 12.62
CA ILE A 181 18.44 -4.76 11.18
C ILE A 181 17.20 -5.49 10.68
N LEU A 182 16.70 -6.49 11.42
CA LEU A 182 15.52 -7.27 11.05
C LEU A 182 14.25 -6.43 11.03
N LEU A 183 14.07 -5.57 12.04
CA LEU A 183 12.82 -4.80 12.24
C LEU A 183 12.84 -3.42 11.59
N SER A 184 13.97 -2.99 11.03
CA SER A 184 14.06 -1.71 10.34
C SER A 184 13.06 -1.63 9.18
N GLU A 185 12.31 -0.54 9.11
CA GLU A 185 11.36 -0.22 8.05
C GLU A 185 11.92 0.81 7.06
N SER A 186 13.26 0.87 6.89
CA SER A 186 13.87 1.72 5.85
C SER A 186 13.19 1.48 4.51
N GLN A 187 12.83 2.56 3.83
CA GLN A 187 12.10 2.50 2.57
C GLN A 187 13.01 2.14 1.38
N GLU A 188 12.42 1.95 0.22
CA GLU A 188 13.08 1.66 -1.06
C GLU A 188 13.95 0.39 -1.03
N ARG A 189 13.40 -0.69 -0.45
CA ARG A 189 14.05 -2.01 -0.38
C ARG A 189 13.10 -3.10 -0.86
N MET A 190 13.64 -4.07 -1.58
CA MET A 190 12.91 -5.25 -2.06
C MET A 190 13.67 -6.53 -1.73
N LEU A 191 12.89 -7.59 -1.48
CA LEU A 191 13.38 -8.96 -1.36
C LEU A 191 12.95 -9.75 -2.60
N PHE A 192 13.91 -10.37 -3.26
CA PHE A 192 13.65 -11.29 -4.37
C PHE A 192 14.07 -12.71 -4.02
N VAL A 193 13.31 -13.68 -4.50
CA VAL A 193 13.74 -15.07 -4.57
C VAL A 193 14.11 -15.36 -6.01
N LEU A 194 15.35 -15.73 -6.24
CA LEU A 194 15.92 -15.94 -7.57
C LEU A 194 16.27 -17.41 -7.79
N ASN A 195 16.20 -17.85 -9.05
CA ASN A 195 16.55 -19.20 -9.46
C ASN A 195 18.07 -19.40 -9.39
N PHE A 196 18.53 -20.44 -8.67
CA PHE A 196 19.94 -20.84 -8.57
C PHE A 196 20.62 -20.98 -9.92
N ASP A 197 19.97 -21.67 -10.84
CA ASP A 197 20.58 -22.07 -12.11
C ASP A 197 20.85 -20.89 -13.06
N THR A 198 20.07 -19.81 -12.92
CA THR A 198 20.12 -18.67 -13.83
C THR A 198 20.71 -17.40 -13.22
N LEU A 199 20.97 -17.39 -11.91
CA LEU A 199 21.49 -16.22 -11.19
C LEU A 199 22.83 -15.72 -11.78
N ILE A 200 23.77 -16.64 -11.97
CA ILE A 200 25.11 -16.33 -12.48
C ILE A 200 25.06 -16.01 -13.98
N GLU A 201 24.29 -16.81 -14.74
CA GLU A 201 24.17 -16.63 -16.20
C GLU A 201 23.58 -15.27 -16.58
N LYS A 202 22.67 -14.74 -15.78
CA LYS A 202 21.97 -13.47 -16.03
C LYS A 202 22.67 -12.26 -15.44
N ASP A 203 23.76 -12.47 -14.70
CA ASP A 203 24.57 -11.42 -14.08
C ASP A 203 23.71 -10.36 -13.37
N VAL A 204 22.87 -10.84 -12.45
CA VAL A 204 21.87 -10.01 -11.75
C VAL A 204 22.50 -8.82 -11.05
N ALA A 205 23.70 -8.99 -10.48
CA ALA A 205 24.40 -7.89 -9.82
C ALA A 205 24.67 -6.69 -10.76
N LYS A 206 24.99 -6.95 -12.04
CA LYS A 206 25.20 -5.87 -13.02
C LYS A 206 23.94 -5.07 -13.33
N ILE A 207 22.76 -5.68 -13.22
CA ILE A 207 21.50 -4.93 -13.38
C ILE A 207 21.42 -3.85 -12.30
N PHE A 208 21.66 -4.21 -11.04
CA PHE A 208 21.59 -3.27 -9.92
C PHE A 208 22.76 -2.26 -9.93
N GLU A 209 23.98 -2.71 -10.26
CA GLU A 209 25.14 -1.83 -10.43
C GLU A 209 24.87 -0.74 -11.51
N LYS A 210 24.25 -1.10 -12.63
CA LYS A 210 23.83 -0.14 -13.69
C LYS A 210 22.94 0.98 -13.15
N TRP A 211 22.10 0.65 -12.16
CA TRP A 211 21.16 1.59 -11.54
C TRP A 211 21.69 2.19 -10.22
N ASP A 212 22.98 2.01 -9.91
CA ASP A 212 23.62 2.49 -8.69
C ASP A 212 22.91 2.02 -7.40
N LEU A 213 22.52 0.75 -7.39
CA LEU A 213 21.82 0.10 -6.29
C LEU A 213 22.63 -1.05 -5.72
N ASP A 214 22.55 -1.23 -4.41
CA ASP A 214 23.11 -2.37 -3.73
C ASP A 214 22.29 -3.65 -4.02
N CYS A 215 22.99 -4.78 -4.17
CA CYS A 215 22.39 -6.09 -4.41
C CYS A 215 23.20 -7.15 -3.67
N PHE A 216 22.60 -7.81 -2.69
CA PHE A 216 23.30 -8.77 -1.82
C PHE A 216 22.52 -10.07 -1.71
N ILE A 217 23.26 -11.18 -1.65
CA ILE A 217 22.67 -12.47 -1.30
C ILE A 217 22.42 -12.45 0.22
N LEU A 218 21.14 -12.37 0.59
CA LEU A 218 20.72 -12.39 1.98
C LEU A 218 20.66 -13.81 2.55
N GLY A 219 20.35 -14.80 1.71
CA GLY A 219 20.20 -16.18 2.18
C GLY A 219 19.56 -17.10 1.15
N THR A 220 18.84 -18.12 1.64
CA THR A 220 18.22 -19.14 0.80
C THR A 220 16.95 -19.73 1.42
N LEU A 221 16.01 -20.17 0.59
CA LEU A 221 14.89 -20.99 1.01
C LEU A 221 15.33 -22.42 1.28
N THR A 222 14.86 -23.02 2.36
CA THR A 222 15.26 -24.36 2.86
C THR A 222 14.07 -25.30 2.95
N ASP A 223 14.35 -26.59 3.24
CA ASP A 223 13.31 -27.61 3.52
C ASP A 223 12.98 -27.73 5.02
N THR A 224 13.51 -26.84 5.88
CA THR A 224 13.43 -26.98 7.36
C THR A 224 12.19 -26.38 7.93
N ASN A 225 11.32 -25.74 7.45
CA ASN A 225 10.18 -25.02 8.08
C ASN A 225 10.58 -24.07 9.23
N ASN A 226 11.87 -23.71 9.33
CA ASN A 226 12.39 -22.80 10.34
C ASN A 226 12.74 -21.43 9.71
N PHE A 227 12.68 -20.41 10.55
CA PHE A 227 13.26 -19.11 10.31
C PHE A 227 14.60 -19.04 11.03
N VAL A 228 15.68 -19.10 10.26
CA VAL A 228 17.04 -19.12 10.77
C VAL A 228 17.72 -17.81 10.40
N VAL A 229 18.27 -17.14 11.41
CA VAL A 229 19.04 -15.91 11.24
C VAL A 229 20.45 -16.12 11.74
N LYS A 230 21.39 -15.73 10.91
CA LYS A 230 22.82 -15.76 11.20
C LYS A 230 23.42 -14.35 11.19
N VAL A 231 24.53 -14.22 11.89
CA VAL A 231 25.46 -13.12 11.73
C VAL A 231 26.84 -13.75 11.50
N LYS A 232 27.27 -13.77 10.26
CA LYS A 232 28.41 -14.59 9.80
C LYS A 232 28.13 -16.07 10.04
N GLU A 233 28.93 -16.70 10.89
CA GLU A 233 28.82 -18.14 11.20
C GLU A 233 27.93 -18.42 12.43
N GLU A 234 27.59 -17.41 13.21
CA GLU A 234 26.82 -17.55 14.44
C GLU A 234 25.30 -17.50 14.16
N THR A 235 24.59 -18.55 14.61
CA THR A 235 23.13 -18.56 14.58
C THR A 235 22.59 -17.77 15.75
N VAL A 236 21.95 -16.63 15.47
CA VAL A 236 21.36 -15.73 16.48
C VAL A 236 19.87 -15.99 16.68
N CYS A 237 19.21 -16.64 15.73
CA CYS A 237 17.81 -17.05 15.84
C CYS A 237 17.58 -18.34 15.05
N ASP A 238 16.85 -19.30 15.64
CA ASP A 238 16.35 -20.51 14.98
C ASP A 238 15.02 -20.88 15.59
N ILE A 239 13.93 -20.52 14.90
CA ILE A 239 12.57 -20.74 15.38
C ILE A 239 11.71 -21.34 14.28
N PRO A 240 10.68 -22.14 14.63
CA PRO A 240 9.70 -22.57 13.66
C PRO A 240 8.98 -21.38 13.03
N LEU A 241 8.88 -21.34 11.70
CA LEU A 241 8.18 -20.27 10.97
C LEU A 241 6.73 -20.05 11.44
N LYS A 242 6.07 -21.13 11.86
CA LYS A 242 4.71 -21.04 12.45
C LYS A 242 4.63 -20.22 13.74
N ALA A 243 5.75 -19.97 14.42
CA ALA A 243 5.77 -19.08 15.59
C ALA A 243 5.64 -17.60 15.19
N LEU A 244 5.97 -17.25 13.95
CA LEU A 244 5.81 -15.93 13.36
C LEU A 244 4.44 -15.76 12.68
N ASP A 245 3.71 -16.84 12.46
CA ASP A 245 2.38 -16.83 11.86
C ASP A 245 1.35 -16.49 12.95
N ALA A 246 0.75 -15.32 12.84
CA ALA A 246 -0.23 -14.88 13.82
C ALA A 246 -1.48 -15.78 13.80
N PRO A 247 -1.91 -16.32 14.96
CA PRO A 247 -3.12 -17.12 14.98
C PRO A 247 -4.34 -16.31 14.58
N VAL A 248 -5.18 -16.88 13.71
CA VAL A 248 -6.47 -16.27 13.35
C VAL A 248 -7.35 -16.25 14.60
N LEU A 249 -7.51 -15.08 15.19
CA LEU A 249 -8.40 -14.90 16.33
C LEU A 249 -9.83 -14.69 15.83
N GLU A 250 -10.72 -15.62 16.17
CA GLU A 250 -12.16 -15.40 15.95
C GLU A 250 -12.67 -14.34 16.94
N ARG A 251 -12.91 -13.13 16.46
CA ARG A 251 -13.56 -12.09 17.25
C ARG A 251 -15.07 -12.20 17.13
N LYS A 252 -15.78 -12.19 18.27
CA LYS A 252 -17.24 -12.06 18.30
C LYS A 252 -17.60 -10.64 17.82
N ILE A 253 -18.41 -10.56 16.76
CA ILE A 253 -18.98 -9.30 16.31
C ILE A 253 -20.24 -9.07 17.11
N PHE A 254 -20.23 -8.04 17.97
CA PHE A 254 -21.40 -7.66 18.74
C PHE A 254 -22.35 -6.80 17.90
N PRO A 255 -23.68 -6.88 18.14
CA PRO A 255 -24.60 -5.96 17.53
C PRO A 255 -24.31 -4.52 18.00
N ARG A 256 -24.47 -3.55 17.12
CA ARG A 256 -24.27 -2.13 17.43
C ARG A 256 -25.09 -1.74 18.66
N LYS A 257 -24.45 -1.08 19.62
CA LYS A 257 -25.14 -0.43 20.73
C LYS A 257 -25.72 0.90 20.22
N GLY A 258 -27.04 0.97 20.12
CA GLY A 258 -27.76 2.15 19.62
C GLY A 258 -28.61 1.88 18.38
N THR A 259 -29.44 2.85 18.03
CA THR A 259 -30.31 2.80 16.84
C THR A 259 -29.54 3.26 15.60
N ILE A 260 -29.67 2.51 14.50
CA ILE A 260 -29.25 3.03 13.18
C ILE A 260 -30.23 4.15 12.83
N ASP A 261 -29.72 5.32 12.53
CA ASP A 261 -30.54 6.42 12.04
C ASP A 261 -31.05 6.07 10.63
N LEU A 262 -32.35 5.90 10.52
CA LEU A 262 -33.03 5.63 9.25
C LEU A 262 -33.62 6.90 8.61
N SER A 263 -33.35 8.08 9.19
CA SER A 263 -33.75 9.35 8.60
C SER A 263 -33.06 9.55 7.24
N PRO A 264 -33.63 10.37 6.35
CA PRO A 264 -32.94 10.76 5.13
C PRO A 264 -31.59 11.38 5.47
N PHE A 265 -30.55 10.94 4.75
CA PHE A 265 -29.19 11.45 4.96
C PHE A 265 -29.18 12.97 4.69
N PRO A 266 -28.74 13.81 5.63
CA PRO A 266 -28.67 15.24 5.40
C PRO A 266 -27.68 15.55 4.28
N PRO A 267 -27.92 16.59 3.46
CA PRO A 267 -26.96 17.00 2.44
C PRO A 267 -25.61 17.28 3.10
N VAL A 268 -24.55 16.65 2.58
CA VAL A 268 -23.18 16.94 3.01
C VAL A 268 -22.84 18.35 2.54
N PRO A 269 -22.35 19.23 3.43
CA PRO A 269 -21.86 20.53 2.99
C PRO A 269 -20.77 20.31 1.94
N VAL A 270 -20.97 20.83 0.74
CA VAL A 270 -19.92 20.88 -0.27
C VAL A 270 -18.95 21.97 0.22
N THR A 271 -17.73 21.58 0.57
CA THR A 271 -16.67 22.55 0.85
C THR A 271 -16.24 23.16 -0.50
N SER A 272 -17.01 24.19 -0.95
CA SER A 272 -16.86 24.79 -2.28
C SER A 272 -15.65 25.71 -2.42
N ASP A 273 -14.95 25.99 -1.31
CA ASP A 273 -13.93 27.06 -1.27
C ASP A 273 -12.48 26.55 -1.31
N PHE A 274 -12.27 25.23 -1.44
CA PHE A 274 -10.94 24.69 -1.57
C PHE A 274 -10.52 24.59 -3.04
N ASP A 275 -9.41 25.23 -3.37
CA ASP A 275 -8.84 25.23 -4.72
C ASP A 275 -8.21 23.88 -5.06
N MET A 276 -8.97 23.01 -5.73
CA MET A 276 -8.47 21.73 -6.21
C MET A 276 -7.51 21.86 -7.39
N ASP A 277 -7.61 22.94 -8.19
CA ASP A 277 -6.70 23.15 -9.31
C ASP A 277 -5.29 23.35 -8.80
N TRP A 278 -5.11 24.08 -7.68
CA TRP A 278 -3.81 24.20 -7.03
C TRP A 278 -3.20 22.81 -6.66
N VAL A 279 -4.01 21.87 -6.17
CA VAL A 279 -3.53 20.50 -5.84
C VAL A 279 -3.03 19.79 -7.10
N TRP A 280 -3.82 19.86 -8.16
CA TRP A 280 -3.51 19.17 -9.41
C TRP A 280 -2.29 19.76 -10.12
N GLU A 281 -2.06 21.06 -10.00
CA GLU A 281 -0.90 21.77 -10.56
C GLU A 281 0.44 21.32 -9.95
N GLN A 282 0.43 20.73 -8.74
CA GLN A 282 1.64 20.22 -8.11
C GLN A 282 2.09 18.87 -8.72
N TYR A 283 1.20 18.17 -9.41
CA TYR A 283 1.41 16.83 -9.91
C TYR A 283 1.69 16.82 -11.41
N ASP A 284 2.75 16.10 -11.82
CA ASP A 284 2.89 15.76 -13.23
C ASP A 284 1.87 14.69 -13.62
N SER A 285 0.78 15.12 -14.21
CA SER A 285 -0.27 14.23 -14.73
C SER A 285 -0.02 13.75 -16.16
N GLN A 286 1.04 14.25 -16.83
CA GLN A 286 1.31 14.00 -18.23
C GLN A 286 2.60 13.21 -18.50
N VAL A 287 3.42 12.97 -17.50
CA VAL A 287 4.60 12.13 -17.65
C VAL A 287 4.23 10.78 -18.27
N MET A 288 5.11 10.17 -19.04
CA MET A 288 4.89 9.01 -19.91
C MET A 288 4.00 9.28 -21.15
N GLY A 289 3.31 10.43 -21.28
CA GLY A 289 2.55 10.82 -22.47
C GLY A 289 1.28 9.99 -22.75
N ASN A 290 0.74 9.28 -21.75
CA ASN A 290 -0.40 8.37 -21.93
C ASN A 290 -1.70 8.86 -21.29
N THR A 291 -1.71 9.97 -20.58
CA THR A 291 -2.91 10.52 -19.94
C THR A 291 -3.83 11.16 -20.98
N ILE A 292 -5.05 10.62 -21.11
CA ILE A 292 -6.09 11.13 -22.01
C ILE A 292 -7.02 12.06 -21.25
N HIS A 293 -7.50 11.61 -20.08
CA HIS A 293 -8.28 12.41 -19.14
C HIS A 293 -7.49 12.52 -17.84
N GLY A 294 -7.08 13.72 -17.49
CA GLY A 294 -6.31 14.04 -16.29
C GLY A 294 -7.17 14.45 -15.10
N PRO A 295 -6.59 15.13 -14.10
CA PRO A 295 -7.18 15.32 -12.77
C PRO A 295 -8.53 16.03 -12.72
N ALA A 296 -8.80 16.94 -13.64
CA ALA A 296 -10.07 17.66 -13.71
C ALA A 296 -11.27 16.80 -14.19
N LYS A 297 -11.00 15.58 -14.64
CA LYS A 297 -12.03 14.63 -15.10
C LYS A 297 -12.04 13.36 -14.23
N ASP A 298 -13.23 12.87 -13.93
CA ASP A 298 -13.44 11.69 -13.14
C ASP A 298 -14.48 10.77 -13.81
N PRO A 299 -14.10 9.57 -14.27
CA PRO A 299 -12.78 8.93 -14.07
C PRO A 299 -11.66 9.52 -14.94
N ALA A 300 -10.42 9.39 -14.45
CA ALA A 300 -9.23 9.58 -15.27
C ALA A 300 -9.11 8.46 -16.31
N ILE A 301 -8.54 8.76 -17.48
CA ILE A 301 -8.30 7.75 -18.53
C ILE A 301 -6.83 7.81 -18.96
N VAL A 302 -6.17 6.66 -18.91
CA VAL A 302 -4.79 6.48 -19.32
C VAL A 302 -4.72 5.45 -20.44
N ARG A 303 -4.01 5.77 -21.51
CA ARG A 303 -3.78 4.85 -22.63
C ARG A 303 -2.90 3.67 -22.19
N ILE A 304 -3.26 2.47 -22.61
CA ILE A 304 -2.37 1.31 -22.50
C ILE A 304 -1.30 1.45 -23.59
N PRO A 305 0.00 1.44 -23.23
CA PRO A 305 1.08 1.59 -24.21
C PRO A 305 0.97 0.59 -25.38
N ASN A 306 1.26 1.06 -26.59
CA ASN A 306 1.24 0.27 -27.83
C ASN A 306 -0.12 -0.40 -28.15
N SER A 307 -1.23 0.19 -27.69
CA SER A 307 -2.58 -0.31 -27.98
C SER A 307 -3.57 0.84 -28.24
N ASN A 308 -4.74 0.49 -28.79
CA ASN A 308 -5.86 1.41 -28.94
C ASN A 308 -6.80 1.41 -27.72
N LYS A 309 -6.39 0.75 -26.64
CA LYS A 309 -7.16 0.63 -25.40
C LYS A 309 -6.70 1.60 -24.36
N GLY A 310 -7.59 1.91 -23.41
CA GLY A 310 -7.29 2.72 -22.24
C GLY A 310 -7.77 2.06 -20.96
N ILE A 311 -7.31 2.58 -19.85
CA ILE A 311 -7.76 2.22 -18.51
C ILE A 311 -8.46 3.44 -17.92
N ALA A 312 -9.73 3.30 -17.57
CA ALA A 312 -10.47 4.28 -16.77
C ALA A 312 -10.28 3.97 -15.30
N ILE A 313 -9.95 4.98 -14.51
CA ILE A 313 -9.57 4.81 -13.10
C ILE A 313 -10.24 5.90 -12.26
N THR A 314 -10.85 5.52 -11.14
CA THR A 314 -11.48 6.48 -10.21
C THR A 314 -11.33 6.04 -8.77
N THR A 315 -11.37 6.99 -7.85
CA THR A 315 -11.53 6.75 -6.42
C THR A 315 -12.87 7.30 -5.94
N VAL A 316 -13.54 6.61 -5.03
CA VAL A 316 -14.83 7.05 -4.43
C VAL A 316 -14.79 6.79 -2.94
N SER A 317 -15.18 7.80 -2.16
CA SER A 317 -15.41 7.70 -0.72
C SER A 317 -16.62 8.60 -0.34
N ASN A 318 -17.34 8.22 0.71
CA ASN A 318 -18.38 9.04 1.33
C ASN A 318 -18.47 8.65 2.81
N ALA A 319 -17.50 9.11 3.60
CA ALA A 319 -17.43 8.80 5.02
C ALA A 319 -18.68 9.22 5.81
N PRO A 320 -19.27 10.40 5.61
CA PRO A 320 -20.50 10.78 6.30
C PRO A 320 -21.68 9.82 6.05
N LEU A 321 -21.86 9.36 4.80
CA LEU A 321 -22.92 8.42 4.48
C LEU A 321 -22.62 7.02 5.08
N CYS A 322 -21.36 6.59 5.06
CA CYS A 322 -20.93 5.33 5.67
C CYS A 322 -21.11 5.35 7.20
N ASN A 323 -20.82 6.47 7.85
CA ASN A 323 -21.03 6.69 9.28
C ASN A 323 -22.52 6.70 9.65
N HIS A 324 -23.34 7.37 8.84
CA HIS A 324 -24.79 7.41 9.04
C HIS A 324 -25.42 6.01 8.90
N ASN A 325 -25.10 5.32 7.82
CA ASN A 325 -25.58 3.95 7.55
C ASN A 325 -24.58 3.17 6.70
N PRO A 326 -23.77 2.27 7.30
CA PRO A 326 -22.78 1.50 6.58
C PRO A 326 -23.34 0.70 5.41
N ARG A 327 -24.57 0.17 5.56
CA ARG A 327 -25.22 -0.65 4.53
C ARG A 327 -25.52 0.16 3.26
N ILE A 328 -26.04 1.38 3.43
CA ILE A 328 -26.35 2.26 2.31
C ILE A 328 -25.07 2.89 1.78
N GLY A 329 -24.22 3.42 2.67
CA GLY A 329 -23.01 4.13 2.31
C GLY A 329 -22.04 3.30 1.49
N VAL A 330 -21.73 2.10 1.97
CA VAL A 330 -20.76 1.21 1.29
C VAL A 330 -21.30 0.73 -0.07
N ALA A 331 -22.57 0.33 -0.13
CA ALA A 331 -23.19 -0.05 -1.41
C ALA A 331 -23.15 1.14 -2.40
N SER A 332 -23.51 2.33 -1.93
CA SER A 332 -23.53 3.55 -2.76
C SER A 332 -22.17 3.91 -3.34
N ILE A 333 -21.08 3.87 -2.55
CA ILE A 333 -19.73 4.21 -3.06
C ILE A 333 -19.26 3.19 -4.11
N ILE A 334 -19.56 1.90 -3.94
CA ILE A 334 -19.20 0.87 -4.92
C ILE A 334 -20.03 1.01 -6.20
N GLU A 335 -21.34 1.19 -6.07
CA GLU A 335 -22.23 1.42 -7.23
C GLU A 335 -21.85 2.72 -7.96
N THR A 336 -21.49 3.79 -7.24
CA THR A 336 -21.00 5.03 -7.84
C THR A 336 -19.69 4.80 -8.60
N CYS A 337 -18.75 4.06 -8.03
CA CYS A 337 -17.50 3.71 -8.69
C CYS A 337 -17.77 2.93 -9.99
N TYR A 338 -18.60 1.91 -9.92
CA TYR A 338 -19.01 1.09 -11.07
C TYR A 338 -19.65 1.94 -12.17
N ASN A 339 -20.61 2.79 -11.81
CA ASN A 339 -21.34 3.63 -12.77
C ASN A 339 -20.43 4.66 -13.44
N LYS A 340 -19.53 5.32 -12.70
CA LYS A 340 -18.55 6.26 -13.28
C LYS A 340 -17.71 5.60 -14.37
N LEU A 341 -17.25 4.37 -14.15
CA LEU A 341 -16.50 3.62 -15.16
C LEU A 341 -17.36 3.31 -16.37
N LYS A 342 -18.61 2.87 -16.17
CA LYS A 342 -19.58 2.62 -17.25
C LYS A 342 -19.90 3.88 -18.06
N ASP A 343 -20.14 5.00 -17.38
CA ASP A 343 -20.51 6.28 -18.03
C ASP A 343 -19.34 6.83 -18.86
N ALA A 344 -18.11 6.49 -18.51
CA ALA A 344 -16.91 6.78 -19.31
C ALA A 344 -16.69 5.81 -20.48
N GLY A 345 -17.61 4.88 -20.72
CA GLY A 345 -17.50 3.88 -21.78
C GLY A 345 -16.56 2.72 -21.47
N ALA A 346 -16.17 2.56 -20.19
CA ALA A 346 -15.30 1.47 -19.79
C ALA A 346 -16.08 0.24 -19.33
N GLU A 347 -15.49 -0.95 -19.52
CA GLU A 347 -15.93 -2.17 -18.88
C GLU A 347 -15.29 -2.27 -17.49
N PRO A 348 -16.06 -2.24 -16.38
CA PRO A 348 -15.51 -2.38 -15.04
C PRO A 348 -14.84 -3.73 -14.83
N LEU A 349 -13.58 -3.74 -14.37
CA LEU A 349 -12.78 -4.94 -14.18
C LEU A 349 -12.71 -5.39 -12.72
N GLY A 350 -12.48 -4.45 -11.81
CA GLY A 350 -12.33 -4.75 -10.40
C GLY A 350 -12.04 -3.52 -9.57
N ILE A 351 -12.05 -3.72 -8.25
CA ILE A 351 -11.74 -2.67 -7.26
C ILE A 351 -10.58 -3.05 -6.36
N THR A 352 -9.91 -2.02 -5.87
CA THR A 352 -9.12 -2.05 -4.64
C THR A 352 -9.85 -1.26 -3.57
N ASN A 353 -9.50 -1.47 -2.29
CA ASN A 353 -10.04 -0.68 -1.20
C ASN A 353 -8.97 -0.26 -0.20
N CYS A 354 -9.20 0.86 0.47
CA CYS A 354 -8.50 1.22 1.70
C CYS A 354 -9.57 1.47 2.78
N LEU A 355 -9.57 0.64 3.82
CA LEU A 355 -10.58 0.67 4.87
C LEU A 355 -9.99 1.31 6.12
N ASN A 356 -10.35 2.58 6.37
CA ASN A 356 -9.83 3.36 7.50
C ASN A 356 -10.88 3.45 8.60
N PHE A 357 -10.51 3.01 9.82
CA PHE A 357 -11.37 2.94 10.99
C PHE A 357 -10.61 3.39 12.25
N GLY A 358 -11.35 3.77 13.28
CA GLY A 358 -10.82 4.05 14.62
C GLY A 358 -10.33 2.79 15.33
N ASN A 359 -10.33 2.82 16.67
CA ASN A 359 -9.86 1.73 17.51
C ASN A 359 -10.76 0.48 17.37
N PRO A 360 -10.22 -0.68 16.90
CA PRO A 360 -10.98 -1.91 16.69
C PRO A 360 -11.41 -2.61 18.00
N GLU A 361 -10.88 -2.18 19.14
CA GLU A 361 -11.32 -2.67 20.45
C GLU A 361 -12.69 -2.07 20.83
N ASN A 362 -13.08 -0.96 20.21
CA ASN A 362 -14.41 -0.39 20.32
C ASN A 362 -15.43 -1.26 19.56
N GLU A 363 -16.41 -1.81 20.28
CA GLU A 363 -17.44 -2.71 19.71
C GLU A 363 -18.22 -2.07 18.55
N ASN A 364 -18.47 -0.75 18.58
CA ASN A 364 -19.16 -0.04 17.50
C ASN A 364 -18.29 0.08 16.25
N VAL A 365 -17.01 0.41 16.40
CA VAL A 365 -16.04 0.48 15.29
C VAL A 365 -15.91 -0.89 14.63
N MET A 366 -15.79 -1.96 15.42
CA MET A 366 -15.70 -3.31 14.89
C MET A 366 -17.00 -3.77 14.22
N TYR A 367 -18.16 -3.35 14.73
CA TYR A 367 -19.44 -3.60 14.04
C TYR A 367 -19.49 -2.90 12.69
N GLU A 368 -19.10 -1.62 12.61
CA GLU A 368 -19.08 -0.81 11.38
C GLU A 368 -18.11 -1.39 10.35
N PHE A 369 -16.93 -1.81 10.79
CA PHE A 369 -15.96 -2.52 9.95
C PHE A 369 -16.53 -3.81 9.37
N ALA A 370 -17.07 -4.69 10.22
CA ALA A 370 -17.65 -5.95 9.80
C ALA A 370 -18.82 -5.73 8.82
N LYS A 371 -19.68 -4.73 9.07
CA LYS A 371 -20.77 -4.37 8.15
C LYS A 371 -20.25 -3.86 6.82
N THR A 372 -19.21 -3.03 6.84
CA THR A 372 -18.54 -2.54 5.63
C THR A 372 -18.07 -3.72 4.77
N VAL A 373 -17.34 -4.66 5.35
CA VAL A 373 -16.81 -5.83 4.62
C VAL A 373 -17.95 -6.70 4.06
N MET A 374 -18.99 -6.97 4.86
CA MET A 374 -20.15 -7.77 4.42
C MET A 374 -20.89 -7.10 3.24
N VAL A 375 -21.20 -5.80 3.36
CA VAL A 375 -21.90 -5.06 2.32
C VAL A 375 -21.07 -4.95 1.06
N MET A 376 -19.77 -4.74 1.21
CA MET A 376 -18.82 -4.73 0.09
C MET A 376 -18.85 -6.08 -0.65
N ALA A 377 -18.74 -7.18 0.07
CA ALA A 377 -18.79 -8.53 -0.52
C ALA A 377 -20.08 -8.77 -1.30
N ASP A 378 -21.23 -8.42 -0.73
CA ASP A 378 -22.54 -8.61 -1.35
C ASP A 378 -22.71 -7.72 -2.60
N THR A 379 -22.30 -6.44 -2.51
CA THR A 379 -22.40 -5.49 -3.62
C THR A 379 -21.48 -5.88 -4.78
N CYS A 380 -20.24 -6.23 -4.47
CA CYS A 380 -19.27 -6.68 -5.48
C CYS A 380 -19.72 -7.97 -6.19
N LYS A 381 -20.28 -8.94 -5.45
CA LYS A 381 -20.87 -10.16 -6.05
C LYS A 381 -22.04 -9.82 -6.99
N LYS A 382 -22.96 -8.95 -6.55
CA LYS A 382 -24.12 -8.50 -7.36
C LYS A 382 -23.68 -7.84 -8.66
N LEU A 383 -22.66 -6.98 -8.61
CA LEU A 383 -22.15 -6.23 -9.76
C LEU A 383 -21.12 -7.03 -10.59
N LYS A 384 -20.67 -8.19 -10.13
CA LYS A 384 -19.53 -8.93 -10.71
C LYS A 384 -18.27 -8.06 -10.82
N PHE A 385 -18.02 -7.28 -9.79
CA PHE A 385 -16.95 -6.30 -9.71
C PHE A 385 -16.00 -6.70 -8.57
N PRO A 386 -15.05 -7.62 -8.83
CA PRO A 386 -14.26 -8.28 -7.79
C PRO A 386 -13.30 -7.32 -7.07
N VAL A 387 -13.09 -7.59 -5.79
CA VAL A 387 -12.01 -6.98 -5.02
C VAL A 387 -10.71 -7.73 -5.34
N VAL A 388 -9.73 -7.04 -5.92
CA VAL A 388 -8.46 -7.62 -6.36
C VAL A 388 -7.30 -7.27 -5.44
N SER A 389 -7.46 -6.25 -4.60
CA SER A 389 -6.45 -5.77 -3.66
C SER A 389 -7.14 -4.98 -2.55
N GLY A 390 -6.49 -4.78 -1.43
CA GLY A 390 -7.04 -3.97 -0.35
C GLY A 390 -6.08 -3.78 0.81
N ASN A 391 -6.38 -2.77 1.62
CA ASN A 391 -5.67 -2.44 2.85
C ASN A 391 -6.66 -2.08 3.95
N VAL A 392 -6.31 -2.37 5.19
CA VAL A 392 -7.06 -1.95 6.38
C VAL A 392 -6.14 -1.13 7.28
N SER A 393 -6.62 0.03 7.71
CA SER A 393 -5.97 0.89 8.69
C SER A 393 -6.89 1.06 9.90
N PHE A 394 -6.46 0.60 11.06
CA PHE A 394 -7.13 0.76 12.34
C PHE A 394 -6.40 1.78 13.23
N TYR A 395 -6.96 2.05 14.38
CA TYR A 395 -6.43 2.99 15.39
C TYR A 395 -6.25 4.42 14.87
N ASN A 396 -7.03 4.82 13.85
CA ASN A 396 -7.08 6.23 13.42
C ASN A 396 -7.85 7.05 14.45
N GLU A 397 -7.23 7.23 15.60
CA GLU A 397 -7.82 7.80 16.79
C GLU A 397 -6.75 8.54 17.62
N THR A 398 -7.08 9.71 18.13
CA THR A 398 -6.20 10.50 19.00
C THR A 398 -6.99 10.97 20.21
N SER A 399 -6.49 10.68 21.42
CA SER A 399 -7.14 11.07 22.69
C SER A 399 -8.60 10.68 22.77
N GLY A 400 -8.97 9.47 22.35
CA GLY A 400 -10.33 8.93 22.36
C GLY A 400 -11.27 9.51 21.30
N LYS A 401 -10.74 10.26 20.32
CA LYS A 401 -11.51 10.79 19.18
C LYS A 401 -11.11 10.09 17.90
N GLY A 402 -11.93 9.14 17.46
CA GLY A 402 -11.72 8.40 16.23
C GLY A 402 -12.28 9.11 14.99
N ILE A 403 -11.77 8.71 13.83
CA ILE A 403 -12.33 9.12 12.54
C ILE A 403 -13.70 8.47 12.29
N MET A 404 -14.48 9.02 11.37
CA MET A 404 -15.62 8.30 10.79
C MET A 404 -15.14 7.06 10.04
N PRO A 405 -16.00 5.99 9.92
CA PRO A 405 -15.75 4.90 8.99
C PRO A 405 -15.50 5.43 7.58
N THR A 406 -14.27 5.27 7.09
CA THR A 406 -13.82 5.89 5.84
C THR A 406 -13.32 4.82 4.86
N PRO A 407 -14.21 4.02 4.26
CA PRO A 407 -13.83 3.18 3.14
C PRO A 407 -13.58 4.04 1.90
N VAL A 408 -12.43 3.85 1.28
CA VAL A 408 -12.07 4.42 -0.02
C VAL A 408 -12.03 3.28 -1.03
N ILE A 409 -12.78 3.42 -2.12
CA ILE A 409 -12.84 2.43 -3.20
C ILE A 409 -12.11 2.99 -4.41
N GLY A 410 -11.12 2.25 -4.90
CA GLY A 410 -10.48 2.52 -6.17
C GLY A 410 -10.97 1.55 -7.24
N GLY A 411 -11.49 2.04 -8.35
CA GLY A 411 -12.04 1.21 -9.42
C GLY A 411 -11.26 1.33 -10.71
N VAL A 412 -11.16 0.22 -11.42
CA VAL A 412 -10.47 0.12 -12.71
C VAL A 412 -11.44 -0.47 -13.74
N GLY A 413 -11.46 0.13 -14.94
CA GLY A 413 -12.24 -0.34 -16.08
C GLY A 413 -11.45 -0.25 -17.39
N LEU A 414 -11.74 -1.14 -18.32
CA LEU A 414 -11.11 -1.17 -19.65
C LEU A 414 -11.93 -0.35 -20.65
N VAL A 415 -11.30 0.62 -21.29
CA VAL A 415 -11.82 1.37 -22.44
C VAL A 415 -11.30 0.72 -23.71
N ILE A 416 -12.21 0.37 -24.62
CA ILE A 416 -11.90 -0.37 -25.88
C ILE A 416 -11.97 0.59 -27.06
#